data_36fe1840dea260a0c9786b153fb8b4d4
#
_entry.id   36fe1840dea260a0c9786b153fb8b4d4
#
_cell.length_a   1.000
_cell.length_b   1.000
_cell.length_c   1.000
_cell.angle_alpha   90.00
_cell.angle_beta   90.00
_cell.angle_gamma   90.00
#
_symmetry.space_group_name_H-M   'P 1'
#
loop_
_entity.id
_entity.type
_entity.pdbx_description
1 polymer ?
#
loop_
_entity_poly.entity_id
_entity_poly.type
_entity_poly.pdbx_seq_one_letter_code
_entity_poly.pdbx_strand_id
1 'polypeptide(L)'
;KKGQKAHIIAKMNSLCDRDIIAALYSASAAGVKIDLIIRGICCLKVGIPGVSENITVRSIVGNFLEHARIFYFYSGGNEEVFMGSADWMPRNLEKRVEIVFPVEDEQIKKEVMHILDIQMKDNVKASILQADGTYTKPDKRGKTLVNSQEYFCREATERAERPKEQENSRVFVPAEPVE
;
A
#
# COMPACT_ATOMS: atom_id res chain seq x y z
N LYS A 1 -14.52 11.51 13.57
CA LYS A 1 -15.31 12.39 14.46
C LYS A 1 -16.59 11.74 15.03
N LYS A 2 -17.05 10.61 14.45
CA LYS A 2 -18.23 9.87 14.93
C LYS A 2 -17.88 8.68 15.83
N GLY A 3 -16.63 8.53 16.30
CA GLY A 3 -16.19 7.40 17.10
C GLY A 3 -16.14 6.05 16.36
N GLN A 4 -16.27 6.07 15.05
CA GLN A 4 -16.18 4.86 14.22
C GLN A 4 -14.73 4.49 13.97
N LYS A 5 -14.43 3.18 13.95
CA LYS A 5 -13.12 2.67 13.61
C LYS A 5 -12.77 3.04 12.15
N ALA A 6 -11.59 3.61 11.95
CA ALA A 6 -11.09 3.97 10.63
C ALA A 6 -9.61 3.59 10.49
N HIS A 7 -9.21 3.22 9.26
CA HIS A 7 -7.84 2.81 8.96
C HIS A 7 -7.49 3.18 7.53
N ILE A 8 -6.31 3.71 7.33
CA ILE A 8 -5.73 3.98 6.01
C ILE A 8 -4.46 3.15 5.87
N ILE A 9 -4.33 2.42 4.77
CA ILE A 9 -3.04 1.83 4.34
C ILE A 9 -2.73 2.40 2.96
N ALA A 10 -1.58 3.04 2.81
CA ALA A 10 -1.18 3.57 1.52
C ALA A 10 0.24 3.14 1.15
N LYS A 11 0.35 2.49 -0.01
CA LYS A 11 1.62 2.08 -0.61
C LYS A 11 1.90 2.94 -1.82
N MET A 12 3.09 3.53 -1.86
CA MET A 12 3.54 4.36 -2.97
C MET A 12 5.07 4.46 -3.01
N ASN A 13 5.58 5.12 -4.02
CA ASN A 13 7.01 5.36 -4.13
C ASN A 13 7.44 6.58 -3.29
N SER A 14 6.71 7.70 -3.35
CA SER A 14 7.07 8.94 -2.64
C SER A 14 5.86 9.71 -2.12
N LEU A 15 6.03 10.38 -0.97
CA LEU A 15 5.05 11.24 -0.32
C LEU A 15 5.68 12.60 -0.02
N CYS A 16 5.36 13.65 -0.81
CA CYS A 16 5.90 15.01 -0.67
C CYS A 16 4.82 16.09 -0.81
N ASP A 17 3.59 15.73 -1.15
CA ASP A 17 2.51 16.70 -1.34
C ASP A 17 2.06 17.25 0.02
N ARG A 18 2.02 18.59 0.13
CA ARG A 18 1.73 19.28 1.39
C ARG A 18 0.28 19.10 1.83
N ASP A 19 -0.65 19.15 0.90
CA ASP A 19 -2.08 19.08 1.21
C ASP A 19 -2.46 17.66 1.64
N ILE A 20 -1.91 16.65 0.97
CA ILE A 20 -2.05 15.24 1.37
C ILE A 20 -1.44 15.01 2.77
N ILE A 21 -0.24 15.52 3.04
CA ILE A 21 0.38 15.38 4.37
C ILE A 21 -0.47 16.05 5.45
N ALA A 22 -1.00 17.24 5.18
CA ALA A 22 -1.89 17.95 6.10
C ALA A 22 -3.19 17.15 6.35
N ALA A 23 -3.77 16.54 5.31
CA ALA A 23 -4.95 15.69 5.44
C ALA A 23 -4.66 14.42 6.28
N LEU A 24 -3.49 13.78 6.08
CA LEU A 24 -3.06 12.63 6.89
C LEU A 24 -2.86 13.01 8.37
N TYR A 25 -2.27 14.17 8.66
CA TYR A 25 -2.15 14.68 10.02
C TYR A 25 -3.51 14.94 10.65
N SER A 26 -4.42 15.56 9.92
CA SER A 26 -5.78 15.81 10.38
C SER A 26 -6.54 14.51 10.66
N ALA A 27 -6.38 13.49 9.83
CA ALA A 27 -6.96 12.17 10.04
C ALA A 27 -6.35 11.47 11.27
N SER A 28 -5.02 11.52 11.44
CA SER A 28 -4.33 10.96 12.60
C SER A 28 -4.77 11.65 13.90
N ALA A 29 -4.84 12.99 13.93
CA ALA A 29 -5.34 13.75 15.06
C ALA A 29 -6.81 13.42 15.41
N ALA A 30 -7.58 12.95 14.43
CA ALA A 30 -8.96 12.46 14.64
C ALA A 30 -9.02 10.99 15.09
N GLY A 31 -7.88 10.32 15.32
CA GLY A 31 -7.78 8.94 15.79
C GLY A 31 -7.79 7.88 14.69
N VAL A 32 -7.62 8.26 13.43
CA VAL A 32 -7.50 7.30 12.33
C VAL A 32 -6.13 6.65 12.39
N LYS A 33 -6.09 5.31 12.37
CA LYS A 33 -4.84 4.56 12.19
C LYS A 33 -4.37 4.69 10.75
N ILE A 34 -3.07 5.01 10.55
CA ILE A 34 -2.50 5.21 9.22
C ILE A 34 -1.19 4.44 9.12
N ASP A 35 -1.13 3.50 8.18
CA ASP A 35 0.06 2.72 7.89
C ASP A 35 0.53 3.03 6.45
N LEU A 36 1.74 3.57 6.32
CA LEU A 36 2.31 3.96 5.03
C LEU A 36 3.47 3.06 4.65
N ILE A 37 3.49 2.60 3.40
CA ILE A 37 4.60 1.85 2.80
C ILE A 37 5.21 2.75 1.72
N ILE A 38 6.34 3.41 2.03
CA ILE A 38 6.96 4.40 1.15
C ILE A 38 8.40 4.00 0.89
N ARG A 39 8.70 3.69 -0.37
CA ARG A 39 10.02 3.22 -0.76
C ARG A 39 11.06 4.34 -0.86
N GLY A 40 10.66 5.48 -1.39
CA GLY A 40 11.52 6.62 -1.68
C GLY A 40 11.35 7.77 -0.69
N ILE A 41 11.18 8.99 -1.20
CA ILE A 41 11.11 10.21 -0.40
C ILE A 41 9.83 10.23 0.44
N CYS A 42 9.98 10.50 1.73
CA CYS A 42 8.87 10.75 2.65
C CYS A 42 9.10 12.08 3.38
N CYS A 43 8.29 13.09 3.09
CA CYS A 43 8.35 14.40 3.75
C CYS A 43 7.44 14.48 4.99
N LEU A 44 6.70 13.41 5.29
CA LEU A 44 5.85 13.33 6.48
C LEU A 44 6.71 12.99 7.71
N LYS A 45 6.44 13.66 8.85
CA LYS A 45 7.06 13.40 10.14
C LYS A 45 6.11 12.59 11.02
N VAL A 46 6.60 11.48 11.57
CA VAL A 46 5.84 10.59 12.47
C VAL A 46 6.09 10.90 13.94
N GLY A 47 5.22 10.40 14.84
CA GLY A 47 5.44 10.42 16.28
C GLY A 47 5.27 11.78 16.96
N ILE A 48 4.62 12.74 16.32
CA ILE A 48 4.29 14.03 16.93
C ILE A 48 2.98 13.87 17.72
N PRO A 49 3.00 14.05 19.07
CA PRO A 49 1.80 13.94 19.90
C PRO A 49 0.66 14.84 19.41
N GLY A 50 -0.55 14.31 19.34
CA GLY A 50 -1.74 15.01 18.86
C GLY A 50 -1.78 15.30 17.36
N VAL A 51 -0.75 14.93 16.59
CA VAL A 51 -0.65 15.20 15.15
C VAL A 51 -0.43 13.91 14.35
N SER A 52 0.67 13.20 14.58
CA SER A 52 1.07 12.04 13.79
C SER A 52 1.36 10.79 14.62
N GLU A 53 0.85 10.72 15.82
CA GLU A 53 1.03 9.60 16.75
C GLU A 53 0.38 8.28 16.23
N ASN A 54 -0.65 8.40 15.39
CA ASN A 54 -1.34 7.26 14.78
C ASN A 54 -0.82 6.92 13.36
N ILE A 55 0.29 7.52 12.94
CA ILE A 55 0.91 7.28 11.64
C ILE A 55 2.17 6.44 11.81
N THR A 56 2.26 5.33 11.08
CA THR A 56 3.48 4.56 10.92
C THR A 56 3.94 4.61 9.47
N VAL A 57 5.25 4.72 9.26
CA VAL A 57 5.84 4.68 7.92
C VAL A 57 6.89 3.59 7.87
N ARG A 58 6.78 2.72 6.87
CA ARG A 58 7.81 1.73 6.57
C ARG A 58 8.35 1.87 5.16
N SER A 59 9.60 1.54 4.97
CA SER A 59 10.24 1.43 3.66
C SER A 59 10.68 -0.01 3.47
N ILE A 60 10.36 -0.58 2.31
CA ILE A 60 10.80 -1.93 1.92
C ILE A 60 11.67 -1.78 0.67
N VAL A 61 12.96 -2.09 0.81
CA VAL A 61 13.92 -2.10 -0.28
C VAL A 61 14.60 -3.46 -0.29
N GLY A 62 14.51 -4.15 -1.41
CA GLY A 62 15.02 -5.51 -1.59
C GLY A 62 15.57 -5.73 -2.99
N ASN A 63 15.47 -6.96 -3.47
CA ASN A 63 16.02 -7.38 -4.77
C ASN A 63 15.16 -6.89 -5.95
N PHE A 64 13.87 -6.63 -5.71
CA PHE A 64 12.93 -6.22 -6.75
C PHE A 64 12.41 -4.82 -6.52
N LEU A 65 12.01 -4.15 -7.61
CA LEU A 65 11.42 -2.83 -7.58
C LEU A 65 9.99 -2.88 -7.02
N GLU A 66 9.75 -2.16 -5.93
CA GLU A 66 8.44 -2.00 -5.30
C GLU A 66 7.73 -0.76 -5.88
N HIS A 67 7.09 -0.90 -7.05
CA HIS A 67 6.54 0.24 -7.80
C HIS A 67 5.00 0.32 -7.82
N ALA A 68 4.31 -0.57 -7.16
CA ALA A 68 2.86 -0.53 -7.07
C ALA A 68 2.38 0.64 -6.17
N ARG A 69 1.29 1.29 -6.56
CA ARG A 69 0.55 2.25 -5.73
C ARG A 69 -0.79 1.66 -5.40
N ILE A 70 -1.04 1.49 -4.10
CA ILE A 70 -2.25 0.87 -3.56
C ILE A 70 -2.72 1.72 -2.39
N PHE A 71 -4.00 2.04 -2.38
CA PHE A 71 -4.62 2.87 -1.35
C PHE A 71 -5.83 2.13 -0.78
N TYR A 72 -5.80 1.82 0.50
CA TYR A 72 -6.87 1.20 1.24
C TYR A 72 -7.45 2.17 2.24
N PHE A 73 -8.76 2.28 2.26
CA PHE A 73 -9.51 3.09 3.21
C PHE A 73 -10.60 2.24 3.86
N TYR A 74 -10.58 2.21 5.19
CA TYR A 74 -11.65 1.61 5.99
C TYR A 74 -12.33 2.69 6.81
N SER A 75 -13.65 2.72 6.79
CA SER A 75 -14.46 3.66 7.57
C SER A 75 -15.77 3.02 7.99
N GLY A 76 -15.88 2.65 9.28
CA GLY A 76 -17.13 2.20 9.88
C GLY A 76 -17.80 1.01 9.21
N GLY A 77 -17.05 0.07 8.67
CA GLY A 77 -17.56 -1.12 7.97
C GLY A 77 -17.50 -1.04 6.44
N ASN A 78 -17.18 0.14 5.88
CA ASN A 78 -16.94 0.28 4.44
C ASN A 78 -15.45 0.13 4.13
N GLU A 79 -15.13 -0.71 3.15
CA GLU A 79 -13.76 -0.97 2.69
C GLU A 79 -13.62 -0.58 1.22
N GLU A 80 -12.72 0.35 0.94
CA GLU A 80 -12.43 0.80 -0.41
C GLU A 80 -10.95 0.58 -0.71
N VAL A 81 -10.67 0.01 -1.88
CA VAL A 81 -9.31 -0.21 -2.40
C VAL A 81 -9.18 0.47 -3.73
N PHE A 82 -8.13 1.25 -3.89
CA PHE A 82 -7.77 1.90 -5.14
C PHE A 82 -6.36 1.50 -5.56
N MET A 83 -6.14 1.46 -6.85
CA MET A 83 -4.80 1.35 -7.44
C MET A 83 -4.59 2.49 -8.42
N GLY A 84 -3.32 2.80 -8.72
CA GLY A 84 -3.04 3.87 -9.65
C GLY A 84 -1.58 4.04 -10.02
N SER A 85 -1.32 5.05 -10.83
CA SER A 85 0.02 5.40 -11.29
C SER A 85 0.66 6.54 -10.50
N ALA A 86 -0.14 7.31 -9.74
CA ALA A 86 0.31 8.50 -9.03
C ALA A 86 0.98 8.18 -7.69
N ASP A 87 2.14 8.77 -7.45
CA ASP A 87 2.64 9.03 -6.10
C ASP A 87 1.96 10.29 -5.53
N TRP A 88 1.96 10.44 -4.22
CA TRP A 88 1.48 11.66 -3.57
C TRP A 88 2.55 12.75 -3.57
N MET A 89 2.82 13.24 -4.78
CA MET A 89 3.80 14.28 -5.09
C MET A 89 3.15 15.37 -5.93
N PRO A 90 3.49 16.67 -5.76
CA PRO A 90 2.96 17.77 -6.56
C PRO A 90 3.11 17.53 -8.06
N ARG A 91 4.24 16.95 -8.50
CA ARG A 91 4.48 16.61 -9.90
C ARG A 91 3.46 15.64 -10.47
N ASN A 92 3.06 14.62 -9.70
CA ASN A 92 2.07 13.64 -10.13
C ASN A 92 0.65 14.23 -10.09
N LEU A 93 0.32 14.98 -9.04
CA LEU A 93 -1.04 15.47 -8.80
C LEU A 93 -1.41 16.69 -9.66
N GLU A 94 -0.42 17.54 -10.01
CA GLU A 94 -0.67 18.82 -10.67
C GLU A 94 -0.17 18.88 -12.12
N LYS A 95 0.87 18.09 -12.50
CA LYS A 95 1.60 18.27 -13.76
C LYS A 95 1.59 17.05 -14.68
N ARG A 96 1.06 15.92 -14.25
CA ARG A 96 0.99 14.68 -15.02
C ARG A 96 -0.44 14.23 -15.22
N VAL A 97 -0.67 13.52 -16.31
CA VAL A 97 -1.87 12.72 -16.46
C VAL A 97 -1.62 11.38 -15.75
N GLU A 98 -2.35 11.15 -14.67
CA GLU A 98 -2.26 9.95 -13.86
C GLU A 98 -3.65 9.31 -13.76
N ILE A 99 -3.68 8.03 -13.49
CA ILE A 99 -4.93 7.29 -13.26
C ILE A 99 -4.98 6.78 -11.83
N VAL A 100 -6.17 6.84 -11.24
CA VAL A 100 -6.52 6.14 -10.00
C VAL A 100 -7.90 5.51 -10.23
N PHE A 101 -8.02 4.23 -9.92
CA PHE A 101 -9.25 3.48 -10.14
C PHE A 101 -9.59 2.59 -8.95
N PRO A 102 -10.89 2.39 -8.63
CA PRO A 102 -11.32 1.49 -7.59
C PRO A 102 -11.12 0.02 -8.02
N VAL A 103 -10.81 -0.83 -7.05
CA VAL A 103 -10.80 -2.28 -7.22
C VAL A 103 -12.15 -2.81 -6.76
N GLU A 104 -13.06 -3.02 -7.72
CA GLU A 104 -14.45 -3.41 -7.44
C GLU A 104 -14.64 -4.92 -7.34
N ASP A 105 -13.84 -5.72 -8.08
CA ASP A 105 -13.89 -7.17 -8.02
C ASP A 105 -13.39 -7.67 -6.65
N GLU A 106 -14.24 -8.41 -5.94
CA GLU A 106 -13.95 -8.88 -4.59
C GLU A 106 -12.79 -9.90 -4.52
N GLN A 107 -12.53 -10.65 -5.58
CA GLN A 107 -11.41 -11.59 -5.63
C GLN A 107 -10.11 -10.84 -5.83
N ILE A 108 -10.06 -9.90 -6.77
CA ILE A 108 -8.90 -9.03 -7.00
C ILE A 108 -8.62 -8.17 -5.76
N LYS A 109 -9.66 -7.64 -5.12
CA LYS A 109 -9.54 -6.88 -3.87
C LYS A 109 -8.85 -7.70 -2.77
N LYS A 110 -9.24 -8.97 -2.60
CA LYS A 110 -8.59 -9.88 -1.65
C LYS A 110 -7.11 -10.11 -1.98
N GLU A 111 -6.76 -10.27 -3.26
CA GLU A 111 -5.36 -10.41 -3.68
C GLU A 111 -4.55 -9.14 -3.41
N VAL A 112 -5.10 -7.96 -3.70
CA VAL A 112 -4.46 -6.68 -3.41
C VAL A 112 -4.26 -6.48 -1.91
N MET A 113 -5.27 -6.82 -1.10
CA MET A 113 -5.17 -6.76 0.36
C MET A 113 -4.15 -7.76 0.91
N HIS A 114 -4.04 -8.96 0.31
CA HIS A 114 -3.01 -9.93 0.65
C HIS A 114 -1.60 -9.37 0.43
N ILE A 115 -1.38 -8.66 -0.69
CA ILE A 115 -0.10 -7.99 -0.97
C ILE A 115 0.24 -6.99 0.14
N LEU A 116 -0.70 -6.12 0.51
CA LEU A 116 -0.49 -5.15 1.59
C LEU A 116 -0.22 -5.84 2.93
N ASP A 117 -0.97 -6.89 3.27
CA ASP A 117 -0.82 -7.64 4.53
C ASP A 117 0.57 -8.27 4.66
N ILE A 118 1.06 -8.92 3.61
CA ILE A 118 2.41 -9.52 3.61
C ILE A 118 3.48 -8.44 3.72
N GLN A 119 3.35 -7.32 3.03
CA GLN A 119 4.29 -6.21 3.13
C GLN A 119 4.24 -5.52 4.50
N MET A 120 3.06 -5.44 5.13
CA MET A 120 2.93 -4.94 6.49
C MET A 120 3.59 -5.87 7.53
N LYS A 121 3.68 -7.17 7.25
CA LYS A 121 4.36 -8.16 8.08
C LYS A 121 5.87 -8.24 7.84
N ASP A 122 6.39 -7.63 6.77
CA ASP A 122 7.82 -7.67 6.47
C ASP A 122 8.63 -7.10 7.64
N ASN A 123 9.49 -7.94 8.22
CA ASN A 123 10.40 -7.59 9.30
C ASN A 123 11.86 -7.89 8.96
N VAL A 124 12.13 -8.35 7.74
CA VAL A 124 13.49 -8.66 7.25
C VAL A 124 14.04 -7.50 6.44
N LYS A 125 13.30 -7.03 5.43
CA LYS A 125 13.70 -5.94 4.55
C LYS A 125 13.17 -4.58 4.98
N ALA A 126 12.03 -4.54 5.67
CA ALA A 126 11.44 -3.29 6.14
C ALA A 126 12.38 -2.49 7.05
N SER A 127 12.25 -1.17 6.97
CA SER A 127 12.81 -0.19 7.90
C SER A 127 11.68 0.76 8.32
N ILE A 128 11.62 1.10 9.59
CA ILE A 128 10.54 1.92 10.19
C ILE A 128 11.05 3.32 10.46
N LEU A 129 10.35 4.33 9.95
CA LEU A 129 10.65 5.74 10.19
C LEU A 129 10.42 6.08 11.66
N GLN A 130 11.37 6.77 12.27
CA GLN A 130 11.34 7.23 13.65
C GLN A 130 10.99 8.74 13.72
N ALA A 131 10.60 9.22 14.88
CA ALA A 131 10.23 10.63 15.10
C ALA A 131 11.39 11.61 14.85
N ASP A 132 12.64 11.16 14.99
CA ASP A 132 13.84 11.93 14.68
C ASP A 132 14.22 11.94 13.18
N GLY A 133 13.46 11.23 12.34
CA GLY A 133 13.69 11.10 10.90
C GLY A 133 14.62 9.96 10.52
N THR A 134 15.16 9.20 11.46
CA THR A 134 15.97 8.00 11.18
C THR A 134 15.10 6.80 10.84
N TYR A 135 15.70 5.78 10.22
CA TYR A 135 15.06 4.51 9.94
C TYR A 135 15.71 3.39 10.73
N THR A 136 14.91 2.62 11.45
CA THR A 136 15.36 1.48 12.24
C THR A 136 14.77 0.17 11.73
N LYS A 137 15.46 -0.94 11.95
CA LYS A 137 14.93 -2.26 11.62
C LYS A 137 13.87 -2.68 12.65
N PRO A 138 12.79 -3.36 12.21
CA PRO A 138 11.83 -3.93 13.14
C PRO A 138 12.47 -4.93 14.11
N ASP A 139 11.98 -4.98 15.34
CA ASP A 139 12.38 -6.02 16.30
C ASP A 139 11.86 -7.38 15.86
N LYS A 140 12.78 -8.33 15.69
CA LYS A 140 12.53 -9.69 15.18
C LYS A 140 12.41 -10.74 16.29
N ARG A 141 12.72 -10.40 17.55
CA ARG A 141 12.77 -11.34 18.67
C ARG A 141 11.41 -11.98 18.89
N GLY A 142 11.33 -13.30 18.88
CA GLY A 142 10.10 -14.06 19.07
C GLY A 142 9.06 -13.94 17.94
N LYS A 143 9.44 -13.39 16.77
CA LYS A 143 8.55 -13.22 15.61
C LYS A 143 8.99 -14.11 14.45
N THR A 144 8.02 -14.58 13.68
CA THR A 144 8.28 -15.23 12.40
C THR A 144 8.96 -14.23 11.46
N LEU A 145 10.03 -14.67 10.80
CA LEU A 145 10.74 -13.84 9.82
C LEU A 145 9.93 -13.81 8.51
N VAL A 146 9.61 -12.61 8.07
CA VAL A 146 8.89 -12.36 6.82
C VAL A 146 9.73 -11.42 5.94
N ASN A 147 10.20 -11.94 4.81
CA ASN A 147 10.71 -11.17 3.68
C ASN A 147 9.62 -11.18 2.61
N SER A 148 8.93 -10.08 2.42
CA SER A 148 7.76 -10.02 1.54
C SER A 148 8.08 -10.39 0.09
N GLN A 149 9.25 -10.01 -0.44
CA GLN A 149 9.64 -10.32 -1.81
C GLN A 149 9.93 -11.82 -2.00
N GLU A 150 10.63 -12.45 -1.06
CA GLU A 150 10.87 -13.91 -1.08
C GLU A 150 9.56 -14.68 -0.88
N TYR A 151 8.66 -14.16 -0.04
CA TYR A 151 7.33 -14.74 0.14
C TYR A 151 6.57 -14.80 -1.19
N PHE A 152 6.48 -13.67 -1.91
CA PHE A 152 5.79 -13.61 -3.20
C PHE A 152 6.45 -14.46 -4.29
N CYS A 153 7.79 -14.53 -4.32
CA CYS A 153 8.49 -15.43 -5.25
C CYS A 153 8.10 -16.89 -5.01
N ARG A 154 8.10 -17.32 -3.75
CA ARG A 154 7.70 -18.70 -3.40
C ARG A 154 6.23 -18.95 -3.73
N GLU A 155 5.33 -18.03 -3.37
CA GLU A 155 3.91 -18.14 -3.68
C GLU A 155 3.66 -18.24 -5.20
N ALA A 156 4.37 -17.45 -6.02
CA ALA A 156 4.27 -17.50 -7.47
C ALA A 156 4.75 -18.86 -8.02
N THR A 157 5.85 -19.41 -7.48
CA THR A 157 6.35 -20.73 -7.85
C THR A 157 5.33 -21.82 -7.50
N GLU A 158 4.80 -21.81 -6.29
CA GLU A 158 3.80 -22.76 -5.83
C GLU A 158 2.51 -22.70 -6.68
N ARG A 159 2.09 -21.50 -7.08
CA ARG A 159 0.94 -21.32 -8.00
C ARG A 159 1.21 -21.86 -9.38
N ALA A 160 2.43 -21.70 -9.91
CA ALA A 160 2.82 -22.20 -11.23
C ALA A 160 2.91 -23.72 -11.28
N GLU A 161 3.25 -24.37 -10.18
CA GLU A 161 3.35 -25.82 -10.05
C GLU A 161 1.98 -26.52 -9.86
N ARG A 162 0.93 -25.78 -9.48
CA ARG A 162 -0.42 -26.35 -9.38
C ARG A 162 -0.92 -26.74 -10.77
N PRO A 163 -1.55 -27.94 -10.93
CA PRO A 163 -2.21 -28.29 -12.18
C PRO A 163 -3.19 -27.17 -12.55
N LYS A 164 -3.08 -26.64 -13.76
CA LYS A 164 -4.06 -25.67 -14.26
C LYS A 164 -5.40 -26.41 -14.37
N GLU A 165 -6.29 -26.25 -13.40
CA GLU A 165 -7.71 -26.45 -13.67
C GLU A 165 -8.03 -25.57 -14.88
N GLN A 166 -8.71 -26.15 -15.88
CA GLN A 166 -9.01 -25.46 -17.15
C GLN A 166 -9.66 -24.09 -16.84
N GLU A 167 -8.84 -23.07 -16.71
CA GLU A 167 -9.33 -21.71 -16.74
C GLU A 167 -9.96 -21.51 -18.11
N ASN A 168 -11.27 -21.31 -18.13
CA ASN A 168 -11.98 -20.80 -19.30
C ASN A 168 -11.36 -19.44 -19.64
N SER A 169 -10.26 -19.48 -20.39
CA SER A 169 -9.65 -18.27 -20.91
C SER A 169 -10.72 -17.57 -21.75
N ARG A 170 -11.18 -16.42 -21.30
CA ARG A 170 -12.02 -15.54 -22.12
C ARG A 170 -11.18 -15.17 -23.34
N VAL A 171 -11.41 -15.85 -24.45
CA VAL A 171 -10.80 -15.50 -25.72
C VAL A 171 -11.44 -14.19 -26.16
N PHE A 172 -10.63 -13.14 -26.26
CA PHE A 172 -11.08 -11.88 -26.85
C PHE A 172 -11.38 -12.14 -28.34
N VAL A 173 -12.63 -12.07 -28.71
CA VAL A 173 -13.06 -12.10 -30.11
C VAL A 173 -13.26 -10.65 -30.54
N PRO A 174 -12.43 -10.10 -31.45
CA PRO A 174 -12.63 -8.76 -31.97
C PRO A 174 -14.00 -8.69 -32.65
N ALA A 175 -14.75 -7.59 -32.43
CA ALA A 175 -15.95 -7.31 -33.20
C ALA A 175 -15.60 -7.13 -34.68
N GLU A 176 -16.39 -7.71 -35.58
CA GLU A 176 -16.22 -7.45 -37.01
C GLU A 176 -16.40 -5.97 -37.29
N PRO A 177 -15.60 -5.38 -38.21
CA PRO A 177 -15.79 -4.01 -38.60
C PRO A 177 -17.20 -3.81 -39.19
N VAL A 178 -17.91 -2.83 -38.69
CA VAL A 178 -19.21 -2.41 -39.26
C VAL A 178 -18.91 -1.74 -40.60
N GLU A 179 -19.41 -2.33 -41.72
CA GLU A 179 -19.33 -1.74 -43.03
C GLU A 179 -20.10 -0.40 -43.15
#